data_e742cd9e1b33803328acb429e34239b9
#
_entry.id   e742cd9e1b33803328acb429e34239b9
#
_cell.length_a   1.000
_cell.length_b   1.000
_cell.length_c   1.000
_cell.angle_alpha   90.00
_cell.angle_beta   90.00
_cell.angle_gamma   90.00
#
_symmetry.space_group_name_H-M   'P 1'
#
loop_
_entity.id
_entity.type
_entity.pdbx_description
1 polymer ?
#
loop_
_entity_poly.entity_id
_entity_poly.type
_entity_poly.pdbx_seq_one_letter_code
_entity_poly.pdbx_strand_id
1 'polypeptide(L)'
;FGIAVFMFTRMGGEFIPQLDEGDIAFHAILKPGSSLTETIETTTKIEQIVKAKFPEVEKIVSRIGVAEIPTDPMPMDIADIFVILKPKSEWTSVNSKDELIEQMKEAVEIIPGVNYEFTQPIEMRFNELLEGVREDIAIKIYGEDINVLSQKVEEISKIIAGTEGIG
;
A
#
# COMPACT_ATOMS: atom_id res chain seq x y z
N PHE A 1 23.42 -15.23 31.51
CA PHE A 1 23.03 -13.81 31.51
C PHE A 1 23.62 -13.07 30.30
N GLY A 2 24.93 -13.17 30.00
CA GLY A 2 25.59 -12.47 28.87
C GLY A 2 24.98 -12.81 27.49
N ILE A 3 24.61 -14.08 27.25
CA ILE A 3 23.94 -14.50 26.01
C ILE A 3 22.56 -13.86 25.88
N ALA A 4 21.79 -13.77 26.97
CA ALA A 4 20.47 -13.14 26.95
C ALA A 4 20.55 -11.63 26.66
N VAL A 5 21.53 -10.94 27.24
CA VAL A 5 21.78 -9.52 26.96
C VAL A 5 22.19 -9.31 25.51
N PHE A 6 23.09 -10.16 24.99
CA PHE A 6 23.51 -10.11 23.59
C PHE A 6 22.33 -10.36 22.62
N MET A 7 21.48 -11.33 22.89
CA MET A 7 20.27 -11.58 22.11
C MET A 7 19.31 -10.38 22.15
N PHE A 8 19.10 -9.81 23.34
CA PHE A 8 18.22 -8.65 23.51
C PHE A 8 18.69 -7.41 22.71
N THR A 9 20.00 -7.17 22.64
CA THR A 9 20.56 -6.06 21.84
C THR A 9 20.47 -6.28 20.32
N ARG A 10 20.19 -7.50 19.90
CA ARG A 10 19.99 -7.86 18.47
C ARG A 10 18.51 -8.01 18.10
N MET A 11 17.63 -7.96 19.07
CA MET A 11 16.17 -7.93 18.79
C MET A 11 15.79 -6.50 18.43
N GLY A 12 15.28 -6.31 17.20
CA GLY A 12 14.57 -5.09 16.83
C GLY A 12 13.30 -4.95 17.66
N GLY A 13 12.88 -3.74 17.96
CA GLY A 13 11.58 -3.47 18.57
C GLY A 13 10.61 -3.03 17.47
N GLU A 14 9.58 -3.81 17.19
CA GLU A 14 8.43 -3.33 16.44
C GLU A 14 7.47 -2.65 17.42
N PHE A 15 7.04 -1.44 17.08
CA PHE A 15 6.09 -0.69 17.91
C PHE A 15 4.69 -1.32 17.82
N ILE A 16 4.37 -1.87 16.68
CA ILE A 16 3.12 -2.58 16.41
C ILE A 16 3.49 -3.94 15.82
N PRO A 17 3.13 -5.06 16.48
CA PRO A 17 3.33 -6.36 15.88
C PRO A 17 2.49 -6.48 14.61
N GLN A 18 3.10 -6.87 13.51
CA GLN A 18 2.38 -7.16 12.28
C GLN A 18 1.47 -8.37 12.51
N LEU A 19 0.17 -8.11 12.48
CA LEU A 19 -0.85 -9.14 12.53
C LEU A 19 -1.12 -9.62 11.10
N ASP A 20 -1.08 -10.92 10.85
CA ASP A 20 -1.60 -11.46 9.60
C ASP A 20 -3.13 -11.43 9.64
N GLU A 21 -3.71 -10.49 8.89
CA GLU A 21 -5.15 -10.25 8.85
C GLU A 21 -5.89 -11.21 7.89
N GLY A 22 -5.14 -12.09 7.23
CA GLY A 22 -5.71 -13.03 6.25
C GLY A 22 -5.99 -12.40 4.89
N ASP A 23 -6.44 -11.15 4.83
CA ASP A 23 -6.77 -10.43 3.60
C ASP A 23 -5.64 -9.48 3.17
N ILE A 24 -5.74 -8.96 1.93
CA ILE A 24 -4.81 -7.96 1.37
C ILE A 24 -5.58 -6.68 1.11
N ALA A 25 -4.96 -5.55 1.38
CA ALA A 25 -5.42 -4.26 0.93
C ALA A 25 -4.30 -3.52 0.20
N PHE A 26 -4.64 -2.69 -0.76
CA PHE A 26 -3.66 -1.82 -1.40
C PHE A 26 -4.30 -0.55 -1.95
N HIS A 27 -3.51 0.51 -2.00
CA HIS A 27 -3.88 1.74 -2.65
C HIS A 27 -3.49 1.68 -4.12
N ALA A 28 -4.38 2.17 -4.98
CA ALA A 28 -4.07 2.50 -6.37
C ALA A 28 -4.11 4.02 -6.50
N ILE A 29 -2.94 4.61 -6.69
CA ILE A 29 -2.73 6.06 -6.73
C ILE A 29 -2.46 6.47 -8.17
N LEU A 30 -3.43 7.14 -8.77
CA LEU A 30 -3.33 7.66 -10.12
C LEU A 30 -2.57 9.00 -10.11
N LYS A 31 -2.34 9.57 -11.28
CA LYS A 31 -1.75 10.90 -11.38
C LYS A 31 -2.64 11.93 -10.70
N PRO A 32 -2.07 12.88 -9.93
CA PRO A 32 -2.83 13.94 -9.30
C PRO A 32 -3.72 14.68 -10.31
N GLY A 33 -5.01 14.79 -9.96
CA GLY A 33 -5.99 15.43 -10.83
C GLY A 33 -6.67 14.50 -11.85
N SER A 34 -6.44 13.20 -11.78
CA SER A 34 -7.21 12.21 -12.54
C SER A 34 -8.69 12.31 -12.19
N SER A 35 -9.54 12.13 -13.21
CA SER A 35 -11.00 12.21 -13.02
C SER A 35 -11.54 10.96 -12.32
N LEU A 36 -12.68 11.11 -11.64
CA LEU A 36 -13.38 9.97 -11.04
C LEU A 36 -13.66 8.86 -12.06
N THR A 37 -14.02 9.22 -13.30
CA THR A 37 -14.26 8.25 -14.38
C THR A 37 -13.00 7.45 -14.69
N GLU A 38 -11.86 8.11 -14.82
CA GLU A 38 -10.56 7.47 -15.06
C GLU A 38 -10.18 6.53 -13.91
N THR A 39 -10.40 6.96 -12.67
CA THR A 39 -10.15 6.13 -11.50
C THR A 39 -11.04 4.90 -11.48
N ILE A 40 -12.34 5.03 -11.79
CA ILE A 40 -13.28 3.89 -11.89
C ILE A 40 -12.85 2.92 -13.01
N GLU A 41 -12.49 3.41 -14.18
CA GLU A 41 -12.04 2.56 -15.28
C GLU A 41 -10.75 1.81 -14.94
N THR A 42 -9.82 2.50 -14.29
CA THR A 42 -8.54 1.92 -13.86
C THR A 42 -8.72 0.86 -12.79
N THR A 43 -9.49 1.15 -11.75
CA THR A 43 -9.79 0.17 -10.69
C THR A 43 -10.55 -1.03 -11.23
N THR A 44 -11.49 -0.83 -12.14
CA THR A 44 -12.19 -1.94 -12.82
C THR A 44 -11.22 -2.86 -13.57
N LYS A 45 -10.22 -2.30 -14.26
CA LYS A 45 -9.17 -3.10 -14.92
C LYS A 45 -8.33 -3.88 -13.89
N ILE A 46 -7.94 -3.23 -12.80
CA ILE A 46 -7.21 -3.88 -11.70
C ILE A 46 -8.00 -5.07 -11.16
N GLU A 47 -9.27 -4.86 -10.82
CA GLU A 47 -10.16 -5.92 -10.32
C GLU A 47 -10.26 -7.10 -11.29
N GLN A 48 -10.40 -6.82 -12.58
CA GLN A 48 -10.47 -7.85 -13.63
C GLN A 48 -9.16 -8.65 -13.72
N ILE A 49 -8.01 -8.00 -13.68
CA ILE A 49 -6.69 -8.64 -13.71
C ILE A 49 -6.52 -9.54 -12.50
N VAL A 50 -6.75 -9.00 -11.31
CA VAL A 50 -6.57 -9.72 -10.05
C VAL A 50 -7.51 -10.93 -9.98
N LYS A 51 -8.80 -10.74 -10.29
CA LYS A 51 -9.78 -11.82 -10.25
C LYS A 51 -9.54 -12.91 -11.31
N ALA A 52 -8.98 -12.55 -12.47
CA ALA A 52 -8.69 -13.51 -13.55
C ALA A 52 -7.42 -14.32 -13.29
N LYS A 53 -6.40 -13.72 -12.67
CA LYS A 53 -5.09 -14.35 -12.45
C LYS A 53 -4.98 -15.15 -11.16
N PHE A 54 -5.70 -14.77 -10.11
CA PHE A 54 -5.52 -15.31 -8.77
C PHE A 54 -6.77 -16.06 -8.29
N PRO A 55 -6.78 -17.40 -8.38
CA PRO A 55 -7.89 -18.23 -7.92
C PRO A 55 -8.09 -18.18 -6.39
N GLU A 56 -7.10 -17.73 -5.64
CA GLU A 56 -7.12 -17.49 -4.19
C GLU A 56 -8.06 -16.34 -3.80
N VAL A 57 -8.37 -15.45 -4.74
CA VAL A 57 -9.25 -14.30 -4.49
C VAL A 57 -10.70 -14.74 -4.49
N GLU A 58 -11.36 -14.58 -3.35
CA GLU A 58 -12.80 -14.80 -3.22
C GLU A 58 -13.59 -13.60 -3.75
N LYS A 59 -13.21 -12.40 -3.26
CA LYS A 59 -13.89 -11.15 -3.57
C LYS A 59 -12.91 -9.99 -3.61
N ILE A 60 -13.19 -9.02 -4.45
CA ILE A 60 -12.47 -7.76 -4.50
C ILE A 60 -13.46 -6.59 -4.42
N VAL A 61 -13.10 -5.55 -3.67
CA VAL A 61 -13.94 -4.37 -3.46
C VAL A 61 -13.05 -3.14 -3.52
N SER A 62 -13.41 -2.19 -4.36
CA SER A 62 -12.73 -0.90 -4.45
C SER A 62 -13.56 0.22 -3.86
N ARG A 63 -12.94 1.06 -3.04
CA ARG A 63 -13.50 2.30 -2.51
C ARG A 63 -12.83 3.46 -3.20
N ILE A 64 -13.61 4.37 -3.79
CA ILE A 64 -13.11 5.52 -4.54
C ILE A 64 -13.85 6.77 -4.06
N GLY A 65 -13.10 7.85 -3.81
CA GLY A 65 -13.68 9.13 -3.43
C GLY A 65 -14.23 9.18 -2.00
N VAL A 66 -14.91 10.28 -1.70
CA VAL A 66 -15.37 10.63 -0.35
C VAL A 66 -16.77 10.07 -0.11
N ALA A 67 -17.02 9.52 1.08
CA ALA A 67 -18.37 9.15 1.53
C ALA A 67 -19.24 10.40 1.71
N GLU A 68 -20.56 10.22 1.72
CA GLU A 68 -21.56 11.28 1.96
C GLU A 68 -21.30 12.03 3.29
N ILE A 69 -20.80 11.31 4.30
CA ILE A 69 -20.28 11.90 5.54
C ILE A 69 -18.77 11.69 5.53
N PRO A 70 -17.96 12.74 5.27
CA PRO A 70 -16.53 12.61 5.11
C PRO A 70 -15.84 12.38 6.46
N THR A 71 -15.72 11.13 6.84
CA THR A 71 -14.87 10.71 7.97
C THR A 71 -13.38 10.57 7.56
N ASP A 72 -13.15 10.53 6.25
CA ASP A 72 -11.84 10.35 5.63
C ASP A 72 -11.84 11.08 4.27
N PRO A 73 -11.14 12.22 4.15
CA PRO A 73 -11.07 12.99 2.92
C PRO A 73 -10.13 12.31 1.91
N MET A 74 -10.64 11.34 1.17
CA MET A 74 -9.90 10.66 0.12
C MET A 74 -10.06 11.41 -1.22
N PRO A 75 -8.98 11.80 -1.90
CA PRO A 75 -9.06 12.41 -3.21
C PRO A 75 -9.58 11.44 -4.28
N MET A 76 -10.11 11.96 -5.37
CA MET A 76 -10.73 11.15 -6.43
C MET A 76 -9.75 10.34 -7.28
N ASP A 77 -8.47 10.66 -7.20
CA ASP A 77 -7.36 10.02 -7.91
C ASP A 77 -6.71 8.88 -7.11
N ILE A 78 -7.28 8.54 -5.96
CA ILE A 78 -6.85 7.40 -5.13
C ILE A 78 -8.01 6.43 -4.96
N ALA A 79 -7.69 5.14 -4.98
CA ALA A 79 -8.63 4.07 -4.68
C ALA A 79 -8.05 3.11 -3.65
N ASP A 80 -8.84 2.73 -2.65
CA ASP A 80 -8.53 1.65 -1.72
C ASP A 80 -9.13 0.36 -2.24
N ILE A 81 -8.31 -0.64 -2.45
CA ILE A 81 -8.70 -1.92 -3.00
C ILE A 81 -8.52 -3.00 -1.94
N PHE A 82 -9.62 -3.63 -1.55
CA PHE A 82 -9.64 -4.72 -0.58
C PHE A 82 -9.81 -6.04 -1.31
N VAL A 83 -8.86 -6.95 -1.11
CA VAL A 83 -8.84 -8.29 -1.71
C VAL A 83 -9.09 -9.31 -0.60
N ILE A 84 -10.29 -9.86 -0.60
CA ILE A 84 -10.72 -10.90 0.33
C ILE A 84 -10.27 -12.23 -0.23
N LEU A 85 -9.49 -12.96 0.56
CA LEU A 85 -8.87 -14.21 0.18
C LEU A 85 -9.70 -15.41 0.67
N LYS A 86 -9.64 -16.48 -0.09
CA LYS A 86 -10.15 -17.79 0.34
C LYS A 86 -9.31 -18.35 1.46
N PRO A 87 -9.84 -19.30 2.25
CA PRO A 87 -9.05 -20.01 3.23
C PRO A 87 -7.78 -20.61 2.62
N LYS A 88 -6.65 -20.52 3.32
CA LYS A 88 -5.33 -20.96 2.81
C LYS A 88 -5.31 -22.42 2.35
N SER A 89 -6.20 -23.26 2.87
CA SER A 89 -6.36 -24.65 2.44
C SER A 89 -6.90 -24.80 1.01
N GLU A 90 -7.48 -23.76 0.44
CA GLU A 90 -8.03 -23.73 -0.93
C GLU A 90 -7.09 -23.06 -1.94
N TRP A 91 -5.92 -22.61 -1.49
CA TRP A 91 -4.94 -21.99 -2.37
C TRP A 91 -4.27 -23.00 -3.28
N THR A 92 -4.09 -22.65 -4.53
CA THR A 92 -3.60 -23.55 -5.57
C THR A 92 -2.43 -23.01 -6.37
N SER A 93 -2.28 -21.69 -6.48
CA SER A 93 -1.26 -21.08 -7.33
C SER A 93 -0.01 -20.63 -6.55
N VAL A 94 -0.15 -20.35 -5.25
CA VAL A 94 0.92 -19.85 -4.38
C VAL A 94 0.91 -20.54 -3.01
N ASN A 95 2.07 -20.53 -2.33
CA ASN A 95 2.22 -21.18 -1.03
C ASN A 95 2.17 -20.21 0.16
N SER A 96 2.42 -18.92 -0.09
CA SER A 96 2.45 -17.89 0.94
C SER A 96 1.72 -16.62 0.48
N LYS A 97 1.33 -15.79 1.47
CA LYS A 97 0.70 -14.50 1.24
C LYS A 97 1.69 -13.51 0.58
N ASP A 98 2.94 -13.55 1.01
CA ASP A 98 3.99 -12.68 0.46
C ASP A 98 4.22 -12.98 -1.03
N GLU A 99 4.27 -14.26 -1.40
CA GLU A 99 4.35 -14.69 -2.80
C GLU A 99 3.14 -14.20 -3.61
N LEU A 100 1.94 -14.27 -3.03
CA LEU A 100 0.71 -13.77 -3.66
C LEU A 100 0.78 -12.26 -3.88
N ILE A 101 1.25 -11.49 -2.89
CA ILE A 101 1.41 -10.04 -2.98
C ILE A 101 2.40 -9.68 -4.08
N GLU A 102 3.56 -10.32 -4.13
CA GLU A 102 4.56 -10.05 -5.18
C GLU A 102 4.02 -10.33 -6.59
N GLN A 103 3.34 -11.45 -6.77
CA GLN A 103 2.71 -11.77 -8.05
C GLN A 103 1.55 -10.81 -8.40
N MET A 104 0.81 -10.31 -7.40
CA MET A 104 -0.22 -9.29 -7.62
C MET A 104 0.40 -7.97 -8.05
N LYS A 105 1.49 -7.52 -7.39
CA LYS A 105 2.24 -6.32 -7.79
C LYS A 105 2.63 -6.39 -9.26
N GLU A 106 3.34 -7.44 -9.66
CA GLU A 106 3.74 -7.65 -11.06
C GLU A 106 2.53 -7.66 -12.03
N ALA A 107 1.42 -8.21 -11.58
CA ALA A 107 0.23 -8.32 -12.42
C ALA A 107 -0.45 -6.97 -12.68
N VAL A 108 -0.47 -6.06 -11.69
CA VAL A 108 -1.13 -4.75 -11.80
C VAL A 108 -0.21 -3.67 -12.35
N GLU A 109 1.11 -3.79 -12.20
CA GLU A 109 2.12 -2.87 -12.76
C GLU A 109 2.07 -2.71 -14.28
N ILE A 110 1.41 -3.63 -14.99
CA ILE A 110 1.18 -3.49 -16.42
C ILE A 110 0.29 -2.29 -16.78
N ILE A 111 -0.45 -1.73 -15.80
CA ILE A 111 -1.28 -0.54 -15.99
C ILE A 111 -0.41 0.70 -15.80
N PRO A 112 -0.14 1.48 -16.84
CA PRO A 112 0.79 2.59 -16.75
C PRO A 112 0.19 3.78 -15.97
N GLY A 113 1.03 4.46 -15.20
CA GLY A 113 0.67 5.73 -14.53
C GLY A 113 -0.10 5.57 -13.23
N VAL A 114 -0.06 4.37 -12.65
CA VAL A 114 -0.60 4.07 -11.33
C VAL A 114 0.53 3.63 -10.41
N ASN A 115 0.58 4.17 -9.21
CA ASN A 115 1.44 3.67 -8.14
C ASN A 115 0.62 2.77 -7.22
N TYR A 116 1.24 1.72 -6.71
CA TYR A 116 0.57 0.73 -5.86
C TYR A 116 1.28 0.62 -4.50
N GLU A 117 0.53 0.70 -3.42
CA GLU A 117 1.00 0.53 -2.05
C GLU A 117 0.24 -0.62 -1.40
N PHE A 118 0.93 -1.75 -1.20
CA PHE A 118 0.32 -2.95 -0.63
C PHE A 118 0.47 -2.97 0.90
N THR A 119 -0.61 -3.30 1.57
CA THR A 119 -0.73 -3.37 3.03
C THR A 119 -1.83 -4.37 3.42
N GLN A 120 -2.33 -4.26 4.62
CA GLN A 120 -3.44 -5.05 5.15
C GLN A 120 -4.58 -4.13 5.60
N PRO A 121 -5.85 -4.60 5.64
CA PRO A 121 -7.02 -3.73 5.90
C PRO A 121 -6.97 -2.95 7.22
N ILE A 122 -6.58 -3.59 8.32
CA ILE A 122 -6.49 -2.92 9.63
C ILE A 122 -5.24 -2.04 9.71
N GLU A 123 -4.11 -2.53 9.21
CA GLU A 123 -2.86 -1.78 9.12
C GLU A 123 -3.04 -0.49 8.31
N MET A 124 -3.68 -0.56 7.15
CA MET A 124 -4.06 0.59 6.33
C MET A 124 -4.83 1.63 7.17
N ARG A 125 -5.84 1.18 7.91
CA ARG A 125 -6.67 2.05 8.72
C ARG A 125 -5.94 2.63 9.92
N PHE A 126 -5.03 1.87 10.49
CA PHE A 126 -4.23 2.29 11.62
C PHE A 126 -3.23 3.38 11.23
N ASN A 127 -2.54 3.22 10.11
CA ASN A 127 -1.60 4.20 9.58
C ASN A 127 -2.31 5.52 9.22
N GLU A 128 -3.49 5.47 8.60
CA GLU A 128 -4.32 6.65 8.35
C GLU A 128 -4.67 7.42 9.62
N LEU A 129 -5.02 6.72 10.70
CA LEU A 129 -5.48 7.35 11.96
C LEU A 129 -4.34 7.92 12.80
N LEU A 130 -3.19 7.25 12.85
CA LEU A 130 -2.08 7.66 13.72
C LEU A 130 -1.20 8.73 13.10
N GLU A 131 -0.87 8.59 11.83
CA GLU A 131 0.21 9.37 11.22
C GLU A 131 -0.30 10.40 10.21
N GLY A 132 -1.52 10.27 9.76
CA GLY A 132 -2.08 11.10 8.68
C GLY A 132 -1.29 10.96 7.36
N VAL A 133 -0.45 9.91 7.30
CA VAL A 133 0.28 9.42 6.14
C VAL A 133 0.10 7.91 6.08
N ARG A 134 0.18 7.36 4.88
CA ARG A 134 -0.14 5.95 4.61
C ARG A 134 1.08 5.04 4.68
N GLU A 135 2.25 5.64 4.77
CA GLU A 135 3.56 5.02 4.71
C GLU A 135 4.16 4.85 6.11
N ASP A 136 4.96 3.81 6.30
CA ASP A 136 5.71 3.55 7.54
C ASP A 136 6.70 4.68 7.87
N ILE A 137 7.20 5.37 6.84
CA ILE A 137 8.13 6.50 6.98
C ILE A 137 7.65 7.67 6.13
N ALA A 138 7.43 8.82 6.75
CA ALA A 138 7.11 10.06 6.05
C ALA A 138 8.15 11.15 6.31
N ILE A 139 8.69 11.71 5.25
CA ILE A 139 9.60 12.87 5.32
C ILE A 139 8.84 14.12 4.90
N LYS A 140 8.52 14.97 5.85
CA LYS A 140 7.81 16.23 5.62
C LYS A 140 8.79 17.38 5.45
N ILE A 141 8.73 18.08 4.31
CA ILE A 141 9.57 19.23 4.01
C ILE A 141 8.69 20.48 4.02
N TYR A 142 9.13 21.50 4.75
CA TYR A 142 8.40 22.75 4.89
C TYR A 142 9.20 23.90 4.27
N GLY A 143 8.52 24.83 3.61
CA GLY A 143 9.11 26.02 3.02
C GLY A 143 8.05 26.89 2.36
N GLU A 144 8.42 28.10 1.96
CA GLU A 144 7.51 29.07 1.36
C GLU A 144 7.49 28.97 -0.18
N ASP A 145 8.57 28.49 -0.81
CA ASP A 145 8.71 28.41 -2.28
C ASP A 145 8.52 26.97 -2.76
N ILE A 146 7.48 26.76 -3.54
CA ILE A 146 7.11 25.44 -4.09
C ILE A 146 8.18 24.85 -5.02
N ASN A 147 8.92 25.69 -5.76
CA ASN A 147 9.95 25.20 -6.67
C ASN A 147 11.17 24.71 -5.89
N VAL A 148 11.53 25.42 -4.81
CA VAL A 148 12.60 24.99 -3.90
C VAL A 148 12.19 23.71 -3.19
N LEU A 149 10.93 23.59 -2.74
CA LEU A 149 10.40 22.37 -2.14
C LEU A 149 10.49 21.19 -3.10
N SER A 150 10.04 21.35 -4.36
CA SER A 150 10.12 20.30 -5.38
C SER A 150 11.55 19.82 -5.63
N GLN A 151 12.51 20.75 -5.74
CA GLN A 151 13.92 20.37 -5.89
C GLN A 151 14.45 19.60 -4.68
N LYS A 152 14.07 19.99 -3.46
CA LYS A 152 14.49 19.30 -2.25
C LYS A 152 13.87 17.92 -2.13
N VAL A 153 12.62 17.75 -2.53
CA VAL A 153 11.97 16.44 -2.62
C VAL A 153 12.74 15.51 -3.56
N GLU A 154 13.10 15.98 -4.75
CA GLU A 154 13.88 15.18 -5.70
C GLU A 154 15.28 14.82 -5.18
N GLU A 155 15.96 15.73 -4.50
CA GLU A 155 17.28 15.47 -3.88
C GLU A 155 17.16 14.38 -2.80
N ILE A 156 16.17 14.50 -1.91
CA ILE A 156 15.94 13.55 -0.82
C ILE A 156 15.52 12.19 -1.38
N SER A 157 14.63 12.15 -2.37
CA SER A 157 14.19 10.92 -3.02
C SER A 157 15.37 10.12 -3.60
N LYS A 158 16.35 10.81 -4.24
CA LYS A 158 17.56 10.16 -4.75
C LYS A 158 18.46 9.58 -3.65
N ILE A 159 18.53 10.24 -2.50
CA ILE A 159 19.31 9.76 -1.34
C ILE A 159 18.64 8.53 -0.75
N ILE A 160 17.31 8.59 -0.57
CA ILE A 160 16.52 7.49 -0.02
C ILE A 160 16.59 6.25 -0.91
N ALA A 161 16.42 6.40 -2.22
CA ALA A 161 16.49 5.30 -3.19
C ALA A 161 17.86 4.57 -3.20
N GLY A 162 18.93 5.20 -2.67
CA GLY A 162 20.24 4.59 -2.50
C GLY A 162 20.51 4.02 -1.11
N THR A 163 19.55 4.08 -0.19
CA THR A 163 19.73 3.66 1.21
C THR A 163 19.23 2.22 1.39
N GLU A 164 20.10 1.35 1.88
CA GLU A 164 19.79 -0.05 2.14
C GLU A 164 18.69 -0.18 3.22
N GLY A 165 17.63 -0.94 2.95
CA GLY A 165 16.52 -1.15 3.90
C GLY A 165 15.32 -0.21 3.74
N ILE A 166 15.31 0.62 2.70
CA ILE A 166 14.17 1.44 2.28
C ILE A 166 13.81 0.96 0.87
N GLY A 167 12.76 0.17 0.75
CA GLY A 167 12.29 -0.38 -0.51
C GLY A 167 10.81 -0.56 -0.52
#